data_b7d5776b0f71b1114a454b319e8b6c57
#
_entry.id   b7d5776b0f71b1114a454b319e8b6c57
#
_cell.length_a   1.000
_cell.length_b   1.000
_cell.length_c   1.000
_cell.angle_alpha   90.00
_cell.angle_beta   90.00
_cell.angle_gamma   90.00
#
_symmetry.space_group_name_H-M   'P 1'
#
loop_
_entity.id
_entity.type
_entity.pdbx_description
1 polymer ?
#
loop_
_entity_poly.entity_id
_entity_poly.type
_entity_poly.pdbx_seq_one_letter_code
_entity_poly.pdbx_strand_id
1 'polypeptide(L)'
;SMRGLATVAWGVAQLGAGLELLDAIASCVLRRLDDLGEFKAQEIANLLYAYATTGHEAPALFDVMAGYLTRSSRLHDFAPRHLTILAWSFCVAGACGPTMSGAIADALARTSAAASDARYSSKRASALSPA
;
A
#
# COMPACT_ATOMS: atom_id res chain seq x y z
N SER A 1 2.42 -17.39 -6.90
CA SER A 1 1.53 -16.74 -5.94
C SER A 1 1.68 -15.22 -6.03
N MET A 2 0.69 -14.50 -5.60
CA MET A 2 0.74 -13.03 -5.56
C MET A 2 1.86 -12.53 -4.66
N ARG A 3 2.06 -13.18 -3.53
CA ARG A 3 3.17 -12.88 -2.61
C ARG A 3 4.53 -13.01 -3.32
N GLY A 4 4.70 -14.07 -4.10
CA GLY A 4 5.92 -14.28 -4.87
C GLY A 4 6.17 -13.18 -5.88
N LEU A 5 5.12 -12.72 -6.56
CA LEU A 5 5.22 -11.62 -7.53
C LEU A 5 5.67 -10.32 -6.85
N ALA A 6 5.12 -10.00 -5.68
CA ALA A 6 5.51 -8.81 -4.93
C ALA A 6 6.99 -8.89 -4.50
N THR A 7 7.42 -10.05 -4.03
CA THR A 7 8.80 -10.29 -3.62
C THR A 7 9.78 -10.13 -4.78
N VAL A 8 9.45 -10.71 -5.95
CA VAL A 8 10.29 -10.61 -7.14
C VAL A 8 10.36 -9.17 -7.64
N ALA A 9 9.23 -8.46 -7.67
CA ALA A 9 9.19 -7.06 -8.09
C ALA A 9 10.09 -6.20 -7.21
N TRP A 10 10.02 -6.40 -5.89
CA TRP A 10 10.88 -5.70 -4.94
C TRP A 10 12.37 -5.99 -5.20
N GLY A 11 12.73 -7.26 -5.38
CA GLY A 11 14.09 -7.67 -5.67
C GLY A 11 14.62 -7.04 -6.97
N VAL A 12 13.82 -7.05 -8.02
CA VAL A 12 14.16 -6.44 -9.31
C VAL A 12 14.42 -4.94 -9.15
N ALA A 13 13.57 -4.26 -8.39
CA ALA A 13 13.73 -2.82 -8.14
C ALA A 13 15.04 -2.52 -7.40
N GLN A 14 15.40 -3.34 -6.41
CA GLN A 14 16.62 -3.17 -5.64
C GLN A 14 17.88 -3.37 -6.50
N LEU A 15 17.83 -4.27 -7.44
CA LEU A 15 18.97 -4.56 -8.34
C LEU A 15 19.10 -3.54 -9.48
N GLY A 16 18.06 -2.77 -9.76
CA GLY A 16 18.06 -1.82 -10.86
C GLY A 16 18.13 -2.46 -12.23
N ALA A 17 17.77 -3.74 -12.35
CA ALA A 17 17.81 -4.51 -13.58
C ALA A 17 16.52 -5.32 -13.72
N GLY A 18 16.27 -5.84 -14.93
CA GLY A 18 15.11 -6.70 -15.17
C GLY A 18 13.77 -5.95 -15.28
N LEU A 19 13.80 -4.75 -15.87
CA LEU A 19 12.57 -3.96 -16.06
C LEU A 19 11.52 -4.70 -16.90
N GLU A 20 11.96 -5.56 -17.82
CA GLU A 20 11.08 -6.43 -18.60
C GLU A 20 10.29 -7.39 -17.68
N LEU A 21 10.92 -7.82 -16.60
CA LEU A 21 10.27 -8.67 -15.61
C LEU A 21 9.15 -7.92 -14.89
N LEU A 22 9.32 -6.62 -14.66
CA LEU A 22 8.25 -5.78 -14.09
C LEU A 22 7.04 -5.72 -15.02
N ASP A 23 7.24 -5.63 -16.34
CA ASP A 23 6.14 -5.69 -17.30
C ASP A 23 5.41 -7.04 -17.21
N ALA A 24 6.16 -8.13 -17.14
CA ALA A 24 5.59 -9.47 -17.00
C ALA A 24 4.80 -9.63 -15.70
N ILE A 25 5.31 -9.08 -14.61
CA ILE A 25 4.63 -9.10 -13.31
C ILE A 25 3.33 -8.31 -13.36
N ALA A 26 3.35 -7.10 -13.91
CA ALA A 26 2.14 -6.28 -14.06
C ALA A 26 1.09 -7.01 -14.89
N SER A 27 1.49 -7.61 -16.01
CA SER A 27 0.59 -8.40 -16.85
C SER A 27 0.00 -9.59 -16.09
N CYS A 28 0.81 -10.26 -15.30
CA CYS A 28 0.36 -11.40 -14.50
C CYS A 28 -0.68 -10.97 -13.45
N VAL A 29 -0.45 -9.88 -12.74
CA VAL A 29 -1.39 -9.33 -11.77
C VAL A 29 -2.70 -8.94 -12.45
N LEU A 30 -2.62 -8.27 -13.60
CA LEU A 30 -3.80 -7.84 -14.35
C LEU A 30 -4.65 -9.00 -14.86
N ARG A 31 -4.05 -10.17 -15.08
CA ARG A 31 -4.78 -11.38 -15.47
C ARG A 31 -5.40 -12.10 -14.28
N ARG A 32 -5.03 -11.77 -13.05
CA ARG A 32 -5.45 -12.47 -11.84
C ARG A 32 -6.13 -11.52 -10.85
N LEU A 33 -7.08 -10.72 -11.35
CA LEU A 33 -7.77 -9.71 -10.55
C LEU A 33 -8.57 -10.30 -9.39
N ASP A 34 -9.06 -11.54 -9.54
CA ASP A 34 -9.79 -12.23 -8.48
C ASP A 34 -8.87 -12.63 -7.31
N ASP A 35 -7.57 -12.65 -7.54
CA ASP A 35 -6.59 -13.07 -6.54
C ASP A 35 -5.95 -11.89 -5.79
N LEU A 36 -6.43 -10.66 -5.99
CA LEU A 36 -5.87 -9.48 -5.32
C LEU A 36 -5.96 -9.57 -3.80
N GLY A 37 -6.95 -10.29 -3.28
CA GLY A 37 -7.10 -10.53 -1.85
C GLY A 37 -5.99 -11.39 -1.25
N GLU A 38 -5.20 -12.10 -2.05
CA GLU A 38 -4.06 -12.87 -1.58
C GLU A 38 -2.87 -12.00 -1.14
N PHE A 39 -2.80 -10.76 -1.63
CA PHE A 39 -1.77 -9.83 -1.20
C PHE A 39 -2.01 -9.39 0.23
N LYS A 40 -0.96 -9.37 1.04
CA LYS A 40 -0.97 -8.64 2.31
C LYS A 40 -0.80 -7.14 2.03
N ALA A 41 -1.23 -6.30 2.96
CA ALA A 41 -1.11 -4.85 2.84
C ALA A 41 0.32 -4.42 2.52
N GLN A 42 1.30 -4.96 3.24
CA GLN A 42 2.72 -4.69 3.01
C GLN A 42 3.16 -5.09 1.59
N GLU A 43 2.63 -6.20 1.09
CA GLU A 43 2.99 -6.72 -0.24
C GLU A 43 2.46 -5.81 -1.35
N ILE A 44 1.25 -5.27 -1.19
CA ILE A 44 0.69 -4.29 -2.13
C ILE A 44 1.56 -3.02 -2.15
N ALA A 45 1.89 -2.50 -0.97
CA ALA A 45 2.73 -1.31 -0.86
C ALA A 45 4.09 -1.52 -1.52
N ASN A 46 4.74 -2.65 -1.25
CA ASN A 46 6.04 -2.99 -1.81
C ASN A 46 5.99 -3.18 -3.33
N LEU A 47 4.93 -3.81 -3.84
CA LEU A 47 4.75 -4.00 -5.26
C LEU A 47 4.70 -2.66 -5.99
N LEU A 48 3.82 -1.77 -5.56
CA LEU A 48 3.66 -0.46 -6.20
C LEU A 48 4.90 0.42 -6.01
N TYR A 49 5.55 0.32 -4.85
CA TYR A 49 6.80 1.01 -4.58
C TYR A 49 7.91 0.61 -5.55
N ALA A 50 7.96 -0.67 -5.93
CA ALA A 50 8.94 -1.17 -6.89
C ALA A 50 8.81 -0.45 -8.26
N TYR A 51 7.59 -0.27 -8.75
CA TYR A 51 7.37 0.46 -10.01
C TYR A 51 7.69 1.94 -9.86
N ALA A 52 7.29 2.54 -8.75
CA ALA A 52 7.52 3.97 -8.50
C ALA A 52 9.01 4.30 -8.40
N THR A 53 9.80 3.48 -7.69
CA THR A 53 11.23 3.73 -7.50
C THR A 53 12.05 3.52 -8.75
N THR A 54 11.65 2.59 -9.61
CA THR A 54 12.35 2.34 -10.88
C THR A 54 11.92 3.32 -11.97
N GLY A 55 10.85 4.08 -11.76
CA GLY A 55 10.27 4.92 -12.80
C GLY A 55 9.62 4.13 -13.93
N HIS A 56 9.38 2.84 -13.70
CA HIS A 56 8.80 1.97 -14.72
C HIS A 56 7.28 2.19 -14.76
N GLU A 57 6.79 2.70 -15.88
CA GLU A 57 5.38 3.03 -16.03
C GLU A 57 4.51 1.77 -16.07
N ALA A 58 3.46 1.76 -15.25
CA ALA A 58 2.48 0.69 -15.21
C ALA A 58 1.08 1.28 -14.89
N PRO A 59 0.56 2.16 -15.76
CA PRO A 59 -0.68 2.88 -15.45
C PRO A 59 -1.87 1.96 -15.22
N ALA A 60 -2.00 0.88 -15.96
CA ALA A 60 -3.10 -0.08 -15.77
C ALA A 60 -3.03 -0.76 -14.41
N LEU A 61 -1.83 -1.09 -13.93
CA LEU A 61 -1.64 -1.69 -12.61
C LEU A 61 -2.07 -0.72 -11.50
N PHE A 62 -1.61 0.53 -11.57
CA PHE A 62 -1.99 1.56 -10.59
C PHE A 62 -3.48 1.85 -10.62
N ASP A 63 -4.11 1.91 -11.79
CA ASP A 63 -5.55 2.14 -11.93
C ASP A 63 -6.36 1.00 -11.30
N VAL A 64 -5.98 -0.24 -11.57
CA VAL A 64 -6.64 -1.42 -10.99
C VAL A 64 -6.48 -1.45 -9.48
N MET A 65 -5.28 -1.18 -8.98
CA MET A 65 -5.03 -1.15 -7.54
C MET A 65 -5.76 0.00 -6.85
N ALA A 66 -5.82 1.18 -7.47
CA ALA A 66 -6.60 2.30 -6.94
C ALA A 66 -8.07 1.93 -6.80
N GLY A 67 -8.65 1.32 -7.85
CA GLY A 67 -10.03 0.86 -7.81
C GLY A 67 -10.27 -0.19 -6.74
N TYR A 68 -9.40 -1.16 -6.63
CA TYR A 68 -9.49 -2.22 -5.63
C TYR A 68 -9.41 -1.66 -4.20
N LEU A 69 -8.41 -0.82 -3.94
CA LEU A 69 -8.19 -0.27 -2.60
C LEU A 69 -9.27 0.72 -2.15
N THR A 70 -9.86 1.46 -3.09
CA THR A 70 -10.92 2.43 -2.75
C THR A 70 -12.28 1.77 -2.59
N ARG A 71 -12.55 0.64 -3.28
CA ARG A 71 -13.81 -0.09 -3.18
C ARG A 71 -13.82 -1.11 -2.04
N SER A 72 -12.67 -1.63 -1.67
CA SER A 72 -12.54 -2.58 -0.56
C SER A 72 -12.14 -1.82 0.69
N SER A 73 -12.28 -2.46 1.85
CA SER A 73 -11.86 -1.85 3.12
C SER A 73 -10.40 -2.14 3.44
N ARG A 74 -9.60 -2.50 2.42
CA ARG A 74 -8.23 -2.97 2.60
C ARG A 74 -7.29 -1.92 3.17
N LEU A 75 -7.55 -0.62 2.92
CA LEU A 75 -6.68 0.44 3.47
C LEU A 75 -6.67 0.47 4.99
N HIS A 76 -7.72 -0.06 5.64
CA HIS A 76 -7.76 -0.18 7.09
C HIS A 76 -6.76 -1.20 7.64
N ASP A 77 -6.29 -2.13 6.81
CA ASP A 77 -5.31 -3.15 7.19
C ASP A 77 -3.87 -2.64 7.09
N PHE A 78 -3.67 -1.46 6.50
CA PHE A 78 -2.33 -0.92 6.26
C PHE A 78 -1.79 -0.23 7.51
N ALA A 79 -0.57 -0.55 7.89
CA ALA A 79 0.17 0.21 8.89
C ALA A 79 0.46 1.63 8.37
N PRO A 80 0.60 2.64 9.24
CA PRO A 80 0.88 4.02 8.79
C PRO A 80 2.05 4.15 7.84
N ARG A 81 3.14 3.41 8.09
CA ARG A 81 4.32 3.41 7.22
C ARG A 81 4.00 2.90 5.82
N HIS A 82 3.13 1.90 5.72
CA HIS A 82 2.73 1.34 4.42
C HIS A 82 1.78 2.28 3.68
N LEU A 83 0.92 2.99 4.41
CA LEU A 83 0.07 4.03 3.81
C LEU A 83 0.91 5.17 3.24
N THR A 84 1.98 5.55 3.93
CA THR A 84 2.89 6.59 3.45
C THR A 84 3.62 6.15 2.18
N ILE A 85 4.11 4.91 2.15
CA ILE A 85 4.76 4.32 0.97
C ILE A 85 3.77 4.27 -0.19
N LEU A 86 2.55 3.85 0.08
CA LEU A 86 1.48 3.75 -0.92
C LEU A 86 1.17 5.13 -1.51
N ALA A 87 0.99 6.15 -0.68
CA ALA A 87 0.72 7.52 -1.11
C ALA A 87 1.84 8.05 -2.00
N TRP A 88 3.09 7.86 -1.58
CA TRP A 88 4.25 8.28 -2.35
C TRP A 88 4.30 7.59 -3.70
N SER A 89 4.07 6.28 -3.72
CA SER A 89 4.11 5.48 -4.95
C SER A 89 3.05 5.95 -5.96
N PHE A 90 1.83 6.19 -5.51
CA PHE A 90 0.77 6.71 -6.37
C PHE A 90 1.08 8.13 -6.88
N CYS A 91 1.64 8.98 -6.04
CA CYS A 91 2.01 10.35 -6.45
C CYS A 91 3.12 10.34 -7.48
N VAL A 92 4.17 9.55 -7.27
CA VAL A 92 5.31 9.44 -8.21
C VAL A 92 4.85 8.87 -9.55
N ALA A 93 3.93 7.90 -9.51
CA ALA A 93 3.38 7.32 -10.73
C ALA A 93 2.37 8.21 -11.45
N GLY A 94 2.01 9.36 -10.87
CA GLY A 94 1.02 10.25 -11.44
C GLY A 94 -0.40 9.71 -11.36
N ALA A 95 -0.66 8.77 -10.46
CA ALA A 95 -1.94 8.08 -10.31
C ALA A 95 -2.68 8.46 -9.03
N CYS A 96 -2.24 9.52 -8.33
CA CYS A 96 -2.85 9.96 -7.08
C CYS A 96 -3.97 10.96 -7.33
N GLY A 97 -5.11 10.47 -7.80
CA GLY A 97 -6.30 11.29 -7.98
C GLY A 97 -6.99 11.61 -6.65
N PRO A 98 -8.02 12.49 -6.67
CA PRO A 98 -8.72 12.90 -5.44
C PRO A 98 -9.30 11.74 -4.64
N THR A 99 -9.85 10.73 -5.31
CA THR A 99 -10.44 9.56 -4.65
C THR A 99 -9.40 8.78 -3.87
N MET A 100 -8.25 8.51 -4.51
CA MET A 100 -7.18 7.72 -3.87
C MET A 100 -6.52 8.51 -2.75
N SER A 101 -6.20 9.79 -2.97
CA SER A 101 -5.59 10.60 -1.93
C SER A 101 -6.52 10.83 -0.75
N GLY A 102 -7.82 11.00 -0.99
CA GLY A 102 -8.82 11.09 0.08
C GLY A 102 -8.93 9.82 0.88
N ALA A 103 -8.93 8.66 0.21
CA ALA A 103 -9.00 7.35 0.88
C ALA A 103 -7.77 7.09 1.76
N ILE A 104 -6.59 7.43 1.29
CA ILE A 104 -5.34 7.28 2.07
C ILE A 104 -5.34 8.24 3.26
N ALA A 105 -5.73 9.50 3.05
CA ALA A 105 -5.80 10.48 4.12
C ALA A 105 -6.77 10.04 5.23
N ASP A 106 -7.92 9.48 4.84
CA ASP A 106 -8.92 8.93 5.76
C ASP A 106 -8.34 7.78 6.60
N ALA A 107 -7.64 6.85 5.93
CA ALA A 107 -7.03 5.71 6.61
C ALA A 107 -5.94 6.16 7.58
N LEU A 108 -5.12 7.15 7.21
CA LEU A 108 -4.09 7.73 8.08
C LEU A 108 -4.73 8.42 9.29
N ALA A 109 -5.81 9.17 9.08
CA ALA A 109 -6.52 9.87 10.15
C ALA A 109 -7.09 8.89 11.18
N ARG A 110 -7.68 7.80 10.72
CA ARG A 110 -8.22 6.74 11.60
C ARG A 110 -7.12 6.07 12.42
N THR A 111 -5.98 5.79 11.81
CA THR A 111 -4.84 5.20 12.50
C THR A 111 -4.29 6.15 13.56
N SER A 112 -4.18 7.44 13.26
CA SER A 112 -3.74 8.47 14.18
C SER A 112 -4.70 8.61 15.35
N ALA A 113 -6.01 8.63 15.09
CA ALA A 113 -7.04 8.71 16.12
C ALA A 113 -7.00 7.51 17.05
N ALA A 114 -6.88 6.30 16.49
CA ALA A 114 -6.76 5.06 17.28
C ALA A 114 -5.52 5.08 18.17
N ALA A 115 -4.38 5.55 17.66
CA ALA A 115 -3.14 5.66 18.42
C ALA A 115 -3.27 6.69 19.55
N SER A 116 -3.92 7.83 19.30
CA SER A 116 -4.17 8.85 20.31
C SER A 116 -5.08 8.35 21.40
N ASP A 117 -6.17 7.66 21.05
CA ASP A 117 -7.11 7.08 22.00
C ASP A 117 -6.43 6.03 22.87
N ALA A 118 -5.59 5.18 22.28
CA ALA A 118 -4.86 4.17 23.03
C ALA A 118 -3.88 4.80 24.02
N ARG A 119 -3.18 5.86 23.62
CA ARG A 119 -2.27 6.61 24.51
C ARG A 119 -3.02 7.28 25.66
N TYR A 120 -4.15 7.91 25.33
CA TYR A 120 -4.98 8.58 26.33
C TYR A 120 -5.51 7.58 27.35
N SER A 121 -6.03 6.46 26.91
CA SER A 121 -6.54 5.40 27.78
C SER A 121 -5.45 4.84 28.68
N SER A 122 -4.25 4.63 28.14
CA SER A 122 -3.10 4.15 28.90
C SER A 122 -2.67 5.15 29.98
N LYS A 123 -2.57 6.43 29.63
CA LYS A 123 -2.23 7.50 30.57
C LYS A 123 -3.28 7.61 31.69
N ARG A 124 -4.56 7.54 31.33
CA ARG A 124 -5.65 7.63 32.29
C ARG A 124 -5.62 6.44 33.26
N ALA A 125 -5.40 5.25 32.76
CA ALA A 125 -5.28 4.05 33.60
C ALA A 125 -4.12 4.16 34.58
N SER A 126 -2.96 4.65 34.14
CA SER A 126 -1.80 4.91 35.00
C SER A 126 -2.08 5.94 36.06
N ALA A 127 -2.78 7.03 35.70
CA ALA A 127 -3.13 8.10 36.64
C ALA A 127 -4.13 7.65 37.73
N LEU A 128 -4.98 6.68 37.40
CA LEU A 128 -5.98 6.14 38.33
C LEU A 128 -5.48 4.96 39.15
N SER A 129 -4.31 4.41 38.85
CA SER A 129 -3.71 3.33 39.64
C SER A 129 -3.33 3.83 41.02
N PRO A 130 -3.78 3.16 42.11
CA PRO A 130 -3.32 3.51 43.43
C PRO A 130 -1.82 3.27 43.56
N ALA A 131 -1.17 4.20 44.15
CA ALA A 131 0.27 4.13 44.37
C ALA A 131 0.61 2.99 45.33
#